data_d1530826953c5146974086271765e1fd
#
_entry.id   d1530826953c5146974086271765e1fd
#
_cell.length_a   1.000
_cell.length_b   1.000
_cell.length_c   1.000
_cell.angle_alpha   90.00
_cell.angle_beta   90.00
_cell.angle_gamma   90.00
#
_symmetry.space_group_name_H-M   'P 1'
#
loop_
_entity.id
_entity.type
_entity.pdbx_description
1 polymer ?
#
loop_
_entity_poly.entity_id
_entity_poly.type
_entity_poly.pdbx_seq_one_letter_code
_entity_poly.pdbx_strand_id
1 'polypeptide(L)'
;MSPDGSILDLHTVEFKRLLPGPIELAWDYLTKPDLVRTWFNDVSLEPRVGGSVVIRFIDGNGECGAVGVTGRVREIRKPNLLAFSWIKRRPQPDGSVTDSEEGEVRFELSEKGDKVLLTLLHSRLPTHELPNYSGGWHAFLDNLESRIADRGGIAVPEAFQRLRPRYEDKIAALQRAGAA
;
A
#
# COMPACT_ATOMS: atom_id res chain seq x y z
N MET A 1 19.11 -3.82 3.62
CA MET A 1 17.73 -3.74 4.16
C MET A 1 16.91 -4.84 3.51
N SER A 2 16.14 -5.63 4.27
CA SER A 2 15.31 -6.69 3.68
C SER A 2 14.13 -6.07 2.92
N PRO A 3 13.78 -6.56 1.73
CA PRO A 3 12.57 -6.14 1.03
C PRO A 3 11.30 -6.66 1.71
N ASP A 4 11.41 -7.62 2.61
CA ASP A 4 10.26 -8.17 3.33
C ASP A 4 9.64 -7.15 4.27
N GLY A 5 8.31 -7.13 4.33
CA GLY A 5 7.57 -6.37 5.33
C GLY A 5 7.75 -6.96 6.73
N SER A 6 7.76 -6.08 7.71
CA SER A 6 7.71 -6.41 9.13
C SER A 6 6.26 -6.41 9.59
N ILE A 7 5.82 -7.50 10.22
CA ILE A 7 4.54 -7.56 10.92
C ILE A 7 4.80 -7.07 12.35
N LEU A 8 4.36 -5.84 12.64
CA LEU A 8 4.62 -5.20 13.93
C LEU A 8 3.72 -5.77 15.04
N ASP A 9 2.48 -6.05 14.67
CA ASP A 9 1.46 -6.72 15.49
C ASP A 9 0.40 -7.35 14.58
N LEU A 10 -0.66 -7.94 15.14
CA LEU A 10 -1.73 -8.60 14.38
C LEU A 10 -2.67 -7.64 13.62
N HIS A 11 -2.35 -6.35 13.59
CA HIS A 11 -3.13 -5.29 12.94
C HIS A 11 -2.29 -4.31 12.14
N THR A 12 -0.95 -4.47 12.13
CA THR A 12 -0.03 -3.48 11.56
C THR A 12 1.12 -4.12 10.79
N VAL A 13 1.34 -3.64 9.57
CA VAL A 13 2.47 -4.01 8.73
C VAL A 13 3.29 -2.79 8.35
N GLU A 14 4.63 -2.92 8.40
CA GLU A 14 5.59 -1.91 7.99
C GLU A 14 6.44 -2.43 6.83
N PHE A 15 6.66 -1.57 5.83
CA PHE A 15 7.62 -1.80 4.74
C PHE A 15 8.61 -0.66 4.65
N LYS A 16 9.87 -0.98 4.36
CA LYS A 16 10.91 0.00 4.07
C LYS A 16 11.55 -0.30 2.72
N ARG A 17 11.72 0.75 1.88
CA ARG A 17 12.38 0.67 0.57
C ARG A 17 13.38 1.81 0.40
N LEU A 18 14.52 1.51 -0.20
CA LEU A 18 15.47 2.53 -0.66
C LEU A 18 15.23 2.77 -2.15
N LEU A 19 14.50 3.83 -2.45
CA LEU A 19 14.17 4.23 -3.82
C LEU A 19 15.31 5.06 -4.42
N PRO A 20 15.61 4.91 -5.72
CA PRO A 20 16.57 5.79 -6.39
C PRO A 20 15.96 7.17 -6.68
N GLY A 21 16.84 8.15 -6.88
CA GLY A 21 16.48 9.49 -7.30
C GLY A 21 16.08 10.44 -6.17
N PRO A 22 15.68 11.67 -6.52
CA PRO A 22 15.33 12.71 -5.56
C PRO A 22 13.99 12.44 -4.88
N ILE A 23 13.80 13.03 -3.71
CA ILE A 23 12.60 12.83 -2.89
C ILE A 23 11.32 13.34 -3.60
N GLU A 24 11.44 14.37 -4.42
CA GLU A 24 10.33 14.90 -5.23
C GLU A 24 9.82 13.87 -6.23
N LEU A 25 10.71 13.08 -6.83
CA LEU A 25 10.32 11.99 -7.75
C LEU A 25 9.53 10.92 -7.00
N ALA A 26 10.02 10.47 -5.85
CA ALA A 26 9.32 9.50 -5.00
C ALA A 26 7.94 10.05 -4.57
N TRP A 27 7.87 11.33 -4.19
CA TRP A 27 6.63 12.01 -3.85
C TRP A 27 5.63 12.05 -5.02
N ASP A 28 6.11 12.36 -6.21
CA ASP A 28 5.28 12.38 -7.41
C ASP A 28 4.68 11.01 -7.70
N TYR A 29 5.43 9.93 -7.53
CA TYR A 29 4.92 8.56 -7.65
C TYR A 29 3.89 8.18 -6.58
N LEU A 30 3.85 8.87 -5.44
CA LEU A 30 2.82 8.66 -4.41
C LEU A 30 1.57 9.52 -4.58
N THR A 31 1.65 10.62 -5.36
CA THR A 31 0.58 11.64 -5.34
C THR A 31 0.03 12.04 -6.70
N LYS A 32 0.77 11.86 -7.79
CA LYS A 32 0.30 12.17 -9.15
C LYS A 32 -0.46 10.96 -9.72
N PRO A 33 -1.75 11.07 -10.08
CA PRO A 33 -2.57 9.93 -10.50
C PRO A 33 -1.95 9.10 -11.62
N ASP A 34 -1.40 9.75 -12.65
CA ASP A 34 -0.79 9.06 -13.80
C ASP A 34 0.43 8.22 -13.38
N LEU A 35 1.23 8.69 -12.41
CA LEU A 35 2.37 7.94 -11.89
C LEU A 35 1.93 6.85 -10.90
N VAL A 36 0.99 7.16 -10.00
CA VAL A 36 0.43 6.16 -9.06
C VAL A 36 -0.13 4.97 -9.82
N ARG A 37 -0.89 5.20 -10.89
CA ARG A 37 -1.50 4.15 -11.72
C ARG A 37 -0.48 3.20 -12.34
N THR A 38 0.77 3.61 -12.53
CA THR A 38 1.80 2.76 -13.13
C THR A 38 2.30 1.64 -12.22
N TRP A 39 2.12 1.77 -10.91
CA TRP A 39 2.66 0.81 -9.95
C TRP A 39 1.63 0.27 -8.96
N PHE A 40 0.52 0.96 -8.78
CA PHE A 40 -0.50 0.61 -7.79
C PHE A 40 -1.88 0.42 -8.46
N ASN A 41 -2.82 1.29 -8.19
CA ASN A 41 -4.19 1.24 -8.69
C ASN A 41 -4.60 2.63 -9.21
N ASP A 42 -5.83 2.76 -9.70
CA ASP A 42 -6.38 4.05 -10.08
C ASP A 42 -6.77 4.82 -8.82
N VAL A 43 -6.06 5.90 -8.54
CA VAL A 43 -6.21 6.70 -7.31
C VAL A 43 -6.62 8.13 -7.65
N SER A 44 -7.75 8.56 -7.10
CA SER A 44 -8.12 9.97 -7.01
C SER A 44 -7.77 10.46 -5.61
N LEU A 45 -6.91 11.48 -5.54
CA LEU A 45 -6.42 12.07 -4.29
C LEU A 45 -6.58 13.59 -4.34
N GLU A 46 -7.28 14.16 -3.36
CA GLU A 46 -7.22 15.61 -3.09
C GLU A 46 -6.09 15.88 -2.08
N PRO A 47 -4.96 16.51 -2.49
CA PRO A 47 -3.74 16.59 -1.68
C PRO A 47 -3.83 17.70 -0.60
N ARG A 48 -4.80 17.63 0.28
CA ARG A 48 -5.01 18.52 1.44
C ARG A 48 -5.61 17.74 2.60
N VAL A 49 -5.38 18.15 3.83
CA VAL A 49 -6.01 17.55 5.01
C VAL A 49 -7.54 17.58 4.85
N GLY A 50 -8.19 16.47 5.13
CA GLY A 50 -9.63 16.25 4.92
C GLY A 50 -10.02 15.97 3.47
N GLY A 51 -9.09 16.08 2.50
CA GLY A 51 -9.33 15.77 1.09
C GLY A 51 -9.71 14.32 0.87
N SER A 52 -10.48 14.05 -0.18
CA SER A 52 -10.96 12.70 -0.50
C SER A 52 -9.84 11.83 -1.06
N VAL A 53 -9.89 10.54 -0.74
CA VAL A 53 -9.08 9.47 -1.33
C VAL A 53 -10.03 8.41 -1.84
N VAL A 54 -9.94 8.08 -3.14
CA VAL A 54 -10.74 7.03 -3.77
C VAL A 54 -9.81 6.14 -4.58
N ILE A 55 -9.85 4.83 -4.32
CA ILE A 55 -9.03 3.84 -5.02
C ILE A 55 -9.95 2.86 -5.73
N ARG A 56 -9.78 2.74 -7.05
CA ARG A 56 -10.42 1.72 -7.87
C ARG A 56 -9.39 0.67 -8.22
N PHE A 57 -9.70 -0.59 -7.95
CA PHE A 57 -8.81 -1.67 -8.32
C PHE A 57 -8.77 -1.83 -9.84
N ILE A 58 -7.58 -2.03 -10.36
CA ILE A 58 -7.33 -2.31 -11.78
C ILE A 58 -7.32 -3.84 -11.93
N ASP A 59 -8.08 -4.36 -12.87
CA ASP A 59 -8.11 -5.78 -13.19
C ASP A 59 -6.91 -6.24 -14.02
N GLY A 60 -6.83 -7.54 -14.32
CA GLY A 60 -5.75 -8.12 -15.11
C GLY A 60 -5.68 -7.61 -16.57
N ASN A 61 -6.72 -6.93 -17.07
CA ASN A 61 -6.77 -6.33 -18.40
C ASN A 61 -6.40 -4.82 -18.37
N GLY A 62 -6.12 -4.27 -17.19
CA GLY A 62 -5.82 -2.85 -17.00
C GLY A 62 -7.06 -1.95 -16.93
N GLU A 63 -8.26 -2.51 -16.83
CA GLU A 63 -9.51 -1.77 -16.71
C GLU A 63 -9.81 -1.41 -15.25
N CYS A 64 -10.36 -0.20 -15.04
CA CYS A 64 -10.78 0.23 -13.72
C CYS A 64 -12.07 -0.47 -13.30
N GLY A 65 -11.99 -1.22 -12.21
CA GLY A 65 -13.15 -1.82 -11.56
C GLY A 65 -13.95 -0.85 -10.67
N ALA A 66 -14.80 -1.41 -9.84
CA ALA A 66 -15.55 -0.66 -8.84
C ALA A 66 -14.63 0.02 -7.81
N VAL A 67 -15.16 1.01 -7.09
CA VAL A 67 -14.47 1.63 -5.95
C VAL A 67 -14.23 0.55 -4.89
N GLY A 68 -12.94 0.26 -4.65
CA GLY A 68 -12.50 -0.75 -3.69
C GLY A 68 -12.14 -0.17 -2.32
N VAL A 69 -11.70 1.13 -2.30
CA VAL A 69 -11.32 1.82 -1.07
C VAL A 69 -11.75 3.28 -1.13
N THR A 70 -12.23 3.79 -0.01
CA THR A 70 -12.46 5.22 0.22
C THR A 70 -11.72 5.67 1.48
N GLY A 71 -11.39 6.96 1.53
CA GLY A 71 -10.71 7.52 2.70
C GLY A 71 -10.63 9.03 2.66
N ARG A 72 -9.93 9.57 3.66
CA ARG A 72 -9.63 11.00 3.79
C ARG A 72 -8.16 11.19 4.12
N VAL A 73 -7.54 12.20 3.53
CA VAL A 73 -6.18 12.63 3.92
C VAL A 73 -6.20 13.09 5.37
N ARG A 74 -5.39 12.46 6.21
CA ARG A 74 -5.24 12.76 7.65
C ARG A 74 -4.09 13.72 7.89
N GLU A 75 -2.99 13.49 7.19
CA GLU A 75 -1.80 14.32 7.29
C GLU A 75 -1.11 14.39 5.93
N ILE A 76 -0.60 15.56 5.57
CA ILE A 76 0.19 15.76 4.35
C ILE A 76 1.25 16.83 4.59
N ARG A 77 2.51 16.48 4.32
CA ARG A 77 3.68 17.37 4.37
C ARG A 77 4.59 17.05 3.18
N LYS A 78 4.40 17.76 2.07
CA LYS A 78 5.21 17.57 0.86
C LYS A 78 6.68 17.96 1.13
N PRO A 79 7.67 17.16 0.69
CA PRO A 79 7.55 15.86 0.02
C PRO A 79 7.69 14.66 0.99
N ASN A 80 7.54 14.84 2.29
CA ASN A 80 8.00 13.91 3.31
C ASN A 80 6.92 12.97 3.86
N LEU A 81 5.63 13.35 3.79
CA LEU A 81 4.59 12.59 4.46
C LEU A 81 3.24 12.69 3.79
N LEU A 82 2.59 11.54 3.60
CA LEU A 82 1.20 11.40 3.23
C LEU A 82 0.56 10.31 4.10
N ALA A 83 -0.49 10.66 4.86
CA ALA A 83 -1.29 9.70 5.62
C ALA A 83 -2.77 9.88 5.30
N PHE A 84 -3.49 8.77 5.13
CA PHE A 84 -4.92 8.77 4.85
C PHE A 84 -5.62 7.58 5.47
N SER A 85 -6.91 7.73 5.76
CA SER A 85 -7.74 6.63 6.22
C SER A 85 -8.07 5.66 5.10
N TRP A 86 -8.22 4.39 5.46
CA TRP A 86 -8.46 3.29 4.56
C TRP A 86 -9.72 2.54 4.95
N ILE A 87 -10.79 2.68 4.16
CA ILE A 87 -12.05 1.96 4.34
C ILE A 87 -12.29 1.12 3.09
N LYS A 88 -12.15 -0.20 3.22
CA LYS A 88 -12.34 -1.14 2.12
C LYS A 88 -13.84 -1.37 1.89
N ARG A 89 -14.27 -1.16 0.66
CA ARG A 89 -15.65 -1.38 0.22
C ARG A 89 -15.81 -2.78 -0.37
N ARG A 90 -16.82 -3.50 0.09
CA ARG A 90 -17.09 -4.88 -0.34
C ARG A 90 -18.50 -4.95 -0.92
N PRO A 91 -18.64 -5.08 -2.26
CA PRO A 91 -19.92 -5.40 -2.87
C PRO A 91 -20.45 -6.74 -2.34
N GLN A 92 -21.74 -6.80 -2.05
CA GLN A 92 -22.43 -8.00 -1.62
C GLN A 92 -23.25 -8.60 -2.78
N PRO A 93 -23.61 -9.90 -2.72
CA PRO A 93 -24.40 -10.54 -3.77
C PRO A 93 -25.79 -9.94 -3.98
N ASP A 94 -26.35 -9.28 -2.97
CA ASP A 94 -27.64 -8.58 -3.01
C ASP A 94 -27.57 -7.17 -3.60
N GLY A 95 -26.38 -6.76 -4.08
CA GLY A 95 -26.12 -5.42 -4.62
C GLY A 95 -25.81 -4.35 -3.57
N SER A 96 -25.89 -4.67 -2.27
CA SER A 96 -25.46 -3.75 -1.21
C SER A 96 -23.92 -3.65 -1.14
N VAL A 97 -23.41 -2.68 -0.39
CA VAL A 97 -21.97 -2.52 -0.12
C VAL A 97 -21.75 -2.46 1.37
N THR A 98 -20.84 -3.29 1.87
CA THR A 98 -20.37 -3.21 3.25
C THR A 98 -18.99 -2.58 3.30
N ASP A 99 -18.78 -1.70 4.27
CA ASP A 99 -17.50 -1.06 4.50
C ASP A 99 -16.76 -1.77 5.64
N SER A 100 -15.41 -1.83 5.55
CA SER A 100 -14.57 -2.30 6.65
C SER A 100 -14.53 -1.27 7.77
N GLU A 101 -13.99 -1.65 8.94
CA GLU A 101 -13.47 -0.68 9.88
C GLU A 101 -12.40 0.20 9.25
N GLU A 102 -12.21 1.40 9.79
CA GLU A 102 -11.26 2.37 9.28
C GLU A 102 -9.83 1.99 9.67
N GLY A 103 -9.01 1.61 8.69
CA GLY A 103 -7.57 1.52 8.78
C GLY A 103 -6.89 2.85 8.44
N GLU A 104 -5.55 2.85 8.48
CA GLU A 104 -4.74 4.00 8.07
C GLU A 104 -3.52 3.54 7.28
N VAL A 105 -3.27 4.21 6.16
CA VAL A 105 -2.03 4.10 5.39
C VAL A 105 -1.22 5.37 5.58
N ARG A 106 0.07 5.20 5.91
CA ARG A 106 1.04 6.29 6.10
C ARG A 106 2.29 6.01 5.28
N PHE A 107 2.65 6.95 4.43
CA PHE A 107 3.91 6.99 3.71
C PHE A 107 4.80 8.07 4.28
N GLU A 108 6.03 7.72 4.63
CA GLU A 108 7.07 8.67 5.02
C GLU A 108 8.26 8.55 4.07
N LEU A 109 8.77 9.70 3.63
CA LEU A 109 9.94 9.80 2.78
C LEU A 109 11.04 10.59 3.49
N SER A 110 12.26 10.09 3.47
CA SER A 110 13.44 10.79 3.96
C SER A 110 14.66 10.53 3.07
N GLU A 111 15.45 11.56 2.83
CA GLU A 111 16.68 11.45 2.05
C GLU A 111 17.71 10.59 2.78
N LYS A 112 18.42 9.73 2.04
CA LYS A 112 19.50 8.86 2.50
C LYS A 112 20.62 8.85 1.46
N GLY A 113 21.45 9.90 1.49
CA GLY A 113 22.48 10.15 0.48
C GLY A 113 21.82 10.44 -0.89
N ASP A 114 22.16 9.64 -1.87
CA ASP A 114 21.61 9.71 -3.24
C ASP A 114 20.28 8.94 -3.42
N LYS A 115 19.71 8.43 -2.33
CA LYS A 115 18.47 7.63 -2.32
C LYS A 115 17.43 8.22 -1.37
N VAL A 116 16.23 7.71 -1.48
CA VAL A 116 15.11 8.05 -0.60
C VAL A 116 14.66 6.81 0.16
N LEU A 117 14.66 6.89 1.48
CA LEU A 117 14.00 5.89 2.30
C LEU A 117 12.51 6.17 2.32
N LEU A 118 11.73 5.26 1.72
CA LEU A 118 10.30 5.17 1.88
C LEU A 118 9.98 4.23 3.04
N THR A 119 9.16 4.68 3.98
CA THR A 119 8.50 3.86 4.99
C THR A 119 7.00 3.89 4.75
N LEU A 120 6.41 2.72 4.53
CA LEU A 120 4.97 2.51 4.49
C LEU A 120 4.54 1.84 5.78
N LEU A 121 3.56 2.40 6.47
CA LEU A 121 2.84 1.79 7.58
C LEU A 121 1.37 1.64 7.20
N HIS A 122 0.80 0.43 7.35
CA HIS A 122 -0.63 0.20 7.25
C HIS A 122 -1.11 -0.41 8.57
N SER A 123 -1.93 0.32 9.28
CA SER A 123 -2.39 0.00 10.64
C SER A 123 -3.89 -0.19 10.72
N ARG A 124 -4.36 -0.78 11.84
CA ARG A 124 -5.76 -1.10 12.12
C ARG A 124 -6.37 -2.06 11.08
N LEU A 125 -5.55 -3.00 10.61
CA LEU A 125 -5.96 -4.04 9.69
C LEU A 125 -6.72 -5.16 10.40
N PRO A 126 -7.74 -5.76 9.77
CA PRO A 126 -8.30 -7.01 10.25
C PRO A 126 -7.26 -8.13 10.19
N THR A 127 -7.08 -8.86 11.29
CA THR A 127 -6.05 -9.93 11.39
C THR A 127 -6.16 -10.95 10.26
N HIS A 128 -7.38 -11.35 9.88
CA HIS A 128 -7.61 -12.35 8.82
C HIS A 128 -7.25 -11.84 7.41
N GLU A 129 -7.17 -10.53 7.20
CA GLU A 129 -6.75 -9.93 5.93
C GLU A 129 -5.27 -9.54 5.90
N LEU A 130 -4.57 -9.60 7.03
CA LEU A 130 -3.18 -9.17 7.16
C LEU A 130 -2.23 -9.84 6.13
N PRO A 131 -2.37 -11.16 5.81
CA PRO A 131 -1.56 -11.78 4.75
C PRO A 131 -1.79 -11.15 3.37
N ASN A 132 -3.05 -10.81 3.05
CA ASN A 132 -3.43 -10.20 1.77
C ASN A 132 -2.83 -8.80 1.63
N TYR A 133 -2.96 -7.96 2.68
CA TYR A 133 -2.36 -6.63 2.68
C TYR A 133 -0.84 -6.69 2.62
N SER A 134 -0.23 -7.60 3.38
CA SER A 134 1.24 -7.75 3.40
C SER A 134 1.78 -8.21 2.06
N GLY A 135 1.20 -9.24 1.45
CA GLY A 135 1.58 -9.72 0.12
C GLY A 135 1.33 -8.67 -0.98
N GLY A 136 0.21 -7.97 -0.90
CA GLY A 136 -0.16 -6.92 -1.84
C GLY A 136 0.80 -5.73 -1.78
N TRP A 137 1.04 -5.17 -0.59
CA TRP A 137 2.00 -4.07 -0.44
C TRP A 137 3.41 -4.44 -0.86
N HIS A 138 3.87 -5.66 -0.55
CA HIS A 138 5.17 -6.12 -1.01
C HIS A 138 5.27 -6.09 -2.54
N ALA A 139 4.30 -6.70 -3.24
CA ALA A 139 4.29 -6.73 -4.71
C ALA A 139 4.18 -5.32 -5.32
N PHE A 140 3.33 -4.46 -4.78
CA PHE A 140 3.20 -3.08 -5.24
C PHE A 140 4.47 -2.26 -5.01
N LEU A 141 5.13 -2.39 -3.87
CA LEU A 141 6.36 -1.65 -3.59
C LEU A 141 7.54 -2.14 -4.43
N ASP A 142 7.60 -3.43 -4.77
CA ASP A 142 8.57 -3.95 -5.72
C ASP A 142 8.33 -3.37 -7.13
N ASN A 143 7.05 -3.22 -7.53
CA ASN A 143 6.68 -2.55 -8.78
C ASN A 143 7.05 -1.06 -8.76
N LEU A 144 6.78 -0.35 -7.66
CA LEU A 144 7.16 1.05 -7.47
C LEU A 144 8.68 1.25 -7.63
N GLU A 145 9.49 0.43 -6.94
CA GLU A 145 10.94 0.49 -7.03
C GLU A 145 11.42 0.25 -8.47
N SER A 146 10.82 -0.73 -9.16
CA SER A 146 11.15 -1.03 -10.55
C SER A 146 10.81 0.12 -11.50
N ARG A 147 9.65 0.78 -11.31
CA ARG A 147 9.21 1.94 -12.11
C ARG A 147 10.10 3.15 -11.91
N ILE A 148 10.40 3.51 -10.66
CA ILE A 148 11.27 4.66 -10.35
C ILE A 148 12.69 4.42 -10.89
N ALA A 149 13.17 3.18 -10.88
CA ALA A 149 14.48 2.81 -11.43
C ALA A 149 14.49 2.64 -12.97
N ASP A 150 13.39 2.97 -13.65
CA ASP A 150 13.20 2.81 -15.10
C ASP A 150 13.47 1.38 -15.63
N ARG A 151 13.18 0.37 -14.80
CA ARG A 151 13.29 -1.04 -15.16
C ARG A 151 11.98 -1.64 -15.71
N GLY A 152 10.97 -0.80 -15.92
CA GLY A 152 9.63 -1.21 -16.31
C GLY A 152 8.78 -1.71 -15.13
N GLY A 153 7.60 -2.27 -15.43
CA GLY A 153 6.71 -2.84 -14.43
C GLY A 153 6.99 -4.31 -14.18
N ILE A 154 6.51 -4.80 -13.04
CA ILE A 154 6.47 -6.24 -12.73
C ILE A 154 5.03 -6.77 -12.84
N ALA A 155 4.90 -8.08 -12.99
CA ALA A 155 3.61 -8.78 -12.93
C ALA A 155 3.15 -8.86 -11.45
N VAL A 156 2.40 -7.84 -10.99
CA VAL A 156 1.94 -7.72 -9.60
C VAL A 156 1.10 -8.93 -9.14
N PRO A 157 0.15 -9.46 -9.96
CA PRO A 157 -0.64 -10.62 -9.55
C PRO A 157 0.22 -11.85 -9.26
N GLU A 158 1.21 -12.16 -10.10
CA GLU A 158 2.12 -13.30 -9.93
C GLU A 158 3.05 -13.09 -8.72
N ALA A 159 3.53 -11.86 -8.53
CA ALA A 159 4.32 -11.50 -7.35
C ALA A 159 3.50 -11.69 -6.06
N PHE A 160 2.25 -11.24 -6.04
CA PHE A 160 1.33 -11.42 -4.92
C PHE A 160 1.10 -12.90 -4.60
N GLN A 161 0.80 -13.75 -5.60
CA GLN A 161 0.59 -15.18 -5.42
C GLN A 161 1.80 -15.88 -4.76
N ARG A 162 3.01 -15.46 -5.11
CA ARG A 162 4.27 -15.99 -4.56
C ARG A 162 4.55 -15.48 -3.14
N LEU A 163 4.19 -14.22 -2.85
CA LEU A 163 4.56 -13.52 -1.61
C LEU A 163 3.57 -13.79 -0.48
N ARG A 164 2.28 -13.86 -0.77
CA ARG A 164 1.22 -14.01 0.23
C ARG A 164 1.44 -15.19 1.20
N PRO A 165 1.79 -16.43 0.76
CA PRO A 165 2.02 -17.55 1.67
C PRO A 165 3.13 -17.29 2.69
N ARG A 166 4.19 -16.55 2.32
CA ARG A 166 5.28 -16.18 3.24
C ARG A 166 4.79 -15.34 4.41
N TYR A 167 3.78 -14.48 4.18
CA TYR A 167 3.17 -13.68 5.23
C TYR A 167 2.17 -14.46 6.06
N GLU A 168 1.47 -15.44 5.48
CA GLU A 168 0.64 -16.39 6.24
C GLU A 168 1.48 -17.12 7.30
N ASP A 169 2.64 -17.64 6.92
CA ASP A 169 3.56 -18.32 7.84
C ASP A 169 4.07 -17.40 8.95
N LYS A 170 4.49 -16.16 8.60
CA LYS A 170 4.96 -15.17 9.58
C LYS A 170 3.87 -14.81 10.59
N ILE A 171 2.64 -14.59 10.13
CA ILE A 171 1.51 -14.21 10.98
C ILE A 171 1.08 -15.37 11.87
N ALA A 172 1.03 -16.59 11.33
CA ALA A 172 0.73 -17.78 12.12
C ALA A 172 1.78 -18.02 13.24
N ALA A 173 3.05 -17.71 12.97
CA ALA A 173 4.11 -17.78 13.99
C ALA A 173 3.89 -16.75 15.11
N LEU A 174 3.51 -15.51 14.78
CA LEU A 174 3.19 -14.47 15.76
C LEU A 174 1.97 -14.84 16.62
N GLN A 175 0.92 -15.37 16.02
CA GLN A 175 -0.28 -15.82 16.73
C GLN A 175 0.05 -16.92 17.75
N ARG A 176 0.90 -17.88 17.38
CA ARG A 176 1.36 -18.92 18.32
C ARG A 176 2.20 -18.36 19.46
N ALA A 177 3.08 -17.38 19.18
CA ALA A 177 3.92 -16.77 20.20
C ALA A 177 3.13 -15.91 21.20
N GLY A 178 2.04 -15.28 20.76
CA GLY A 178 1.17 -14.48 21.62
C GLY A 178 0.15 -15.30 22.43
N ALA A 179 0.00 -16.60 22.13
CA ALA A 179 -0.89 -17.52 22.85
C ALA A 179 -0.18 -18.37 23.92
N ALA A 180 1.14 -18.24 24.06
CA ALA A 180 2.00 -18.92 25.04
C ALA A 180 2.33 -18.00 26.21
#